data_71bbb7e55c43449c3a843d4ca1e6000a
#
_entry.id   71bbb7e55c43449c3a843d4ca1e6000a
#
_cell.length_a   1.000
_cell.length_b   1.000
_cell.length_c   1.000
_cell.angle_alpha   90.00
_cell.angle_beta   90.00
_cell.angle_gamma   90.00
#
_symmetry.space_group_name_H-M   'P 1'
#
loop_
_entity.id
_entity.type
_entity.pdbx_description
1 polymer ?
#
loop_
_entity_poly.entity_id
_entity_poly.type
_entity_poly.pdbx_seq_one_letter_code
_entity_poly.pdbx_strand_id
1 'polypeptide(L)'
;MNIRIAMVVMLLAACAQTPPGGPELPAFRVDPGWPKPLAEENGVQLVLGQVAGIAVNERNGHVWLVHRPATLLPDEWNAKEGKPVTHRCCKSAPAVIEFDRAGNYVRGWTPRAEGFEWPKSEHGIYIDPEGNVWLAGNAPEDNQILKFTPEGKFVLQIGRAGKSEGSNSRTQLGRPAHMVLSGGELFVADGYGNRRIVVFDAASGVYKRHWGAYGTATPTDDKLPPYDPSQPLSRSFGNPVHCVRVSNDGLVYVCDRVNNRIQVFGRDGKFRHEFRVEVQTLANGSVWDMVLSHDPAQRYMYVADGANGRIYIVRRSDGQGLGSFGRTGRMAGEFKWIHNIGIDRDGNLFTSEVGFGRRVQKFVRTGGAF
;
A
#
# COMPACT_ATOMS: atom_id res chain seq x y z
N MET A 1 -74.21 3.48 27.90
CA MET A 1 -73.42 2.21 27.99
C MET A 1 -72.54 2.21 26.75
N ASN A 2 -71.30 2.75 26.87
CA ASN A 2 -70.37 2.94 25.73
C ASN A 2 -69.34 1.82 25.75
N ILE A 3 -69.46 0.94 24.75
CA ILE A 3 -68.52 -0.16 24.52
C ILE A 3 -67.33 0.40 23.70
N ARG A 4 -66.13 0.45 24.30
CA ARG A 4 -64.86 0.75 23.61
C ARG A 4 -64.28 -0.57 23.05
N ILE A 5 -64.24 -0.67 21.75
CA ILE A 5 -63.56 -1.75 21.03
C ILE A 5 -62.07 -1.36 20.97
N ALA A 6 -61.22 -2.16 21.64
CA ALA A 6 -59.77 -2.06 21.53
C ALA A 6 -59.31 -2.84 20.30
N MET A 7 -58.74 -2.12 19.33
CA MET A 7 -58.12 -2.70 18.15
C MET A 7 -56.69 -3.10 18.47
N VAL A 8 -56.41 -4.39 18.57
CA VAL A 8 -55.06 -4.93 18.73
C VAL A 8 -54.40 -4.98 17.33
N VAL A 9 -53.42 -4.13 17.12
CA VAL A 9 -52.57 -4.16 15.93
C VAL A 9 -51.47 -5.19 16.18
N MET A 10 -51.52 -6.36 15.57
CA MET A 10 -50.41 -7.32 15.52
C MET A 10 -49.39 -6.80 14.49
N LEU A 11 -48.25 -6.31 14.97
CA LEU A 11 -47.06 -6.10 14.15
C LEU A 11 -46.44 -7.46 13.80
N LEU A 12 -46.66 -7.93 12.59
CA LEU A 12 -45.88 -9.02 12.00
C LEU A 12 -44.49 -8.50 11.67
N ALA A 13 -43.51 -8.88 12.49
CA ALA A 13 -42.10 -8.73 12.16
C ALA A 13 -41.76 -9.68 10.99
N ALA A 14 -41.70 -9.14 9.78
CA ALA A 14 -41.18 -9.87 8.64
C ALA A 14 -39.67 -10.05 8.85
N CYS A 15 -39.27 -11.25 9.26
CA CYS A 15 -37.89 -11.68 9.13
C CYS A 15 -37.54 -11.68 7.64
N ALA A 16 -36.77 -10.69 7.20
CA ALA A 16 -36.17 -10.69 5.87
C ALA A 16 -35.23 -11.90 5.79
N GLN A 17 -35.71 -12.99 5.16
CA GLN A 17 -34.88 -14.12 4.80
C GLN A 17 -33.94 -13.64 3.68
N THR A 18 -32.63 -13.60 3.98
CA THR A 18 -31.59 -13.48 2.97
C THR A 18 -31.74 -14.65 1.98
N PRO A 19 -31.72 -14.40 0.66
CA PRO A 19 -31.82 -15.48 -0.31
C PRO A 19 -30.63 -16.43 -0.15
N PRO A 20 -30.83 -17.74 -0.22
CA PRO A 20 -29.75 -18.72 -0.13
C PRO A 20 -28.91 -18.67 -1.41
N GLY A 21 -27.57 -18.48 -1.26
CA GLY A 21 -26.62 -19.00 -2.24
C GLY A 21 -25.81 -18.04 -3.10
N GLY A 22 -25.50 -16.81 -2.66
CA GLY A 22 -24.32 -16.11 -3.19
C GLY A 22 -23.04 -16.60 -2.49
N PRO A 23 -21.86 -16.62 -3.14
CA PRO A 23 -20.63 -16.94 -2.44
C PRO A 23 -20.45 -15.98 -1.26
N GLU A 24 -20.24 -16.56 -0.07
CA GLU A 24 -20.02 -15.77 1.15
C GLU A 24 -18.81 -14.86 0.94
N LEU A 25 -18.98 -13.56 1.23
CA LEU A 25 -17.91 -12.57 1.07
C LEU A 25 -16.75 -12.87 2.03
N PRO A 26 -15.50 -12.58 1.63
CA PRO A 26 -14.36 -12.64 2.54
C PRO A 26 -14.61 -11.81 3.78
N ALA A 27 -14.47 -12.41 4.96
CA ALA A 27 -14.60 -11.76 6.25
C ALA A 27 -13.24 -11.73 6.96
N PHE A 28 -13.00 -10.68 7.75
CA PHE A 28 -11.72 -10.45 8.39
C PHE A 28 -11.89 -10.09 9.86
N ARG A 29 -10.96 -10.58 10.68
CA ARG A 29 -10.84 -10.22 12.09
C ARG A 29 -9.42 -9.76 12.38
N VAL A 30 -9.27 -8.62 13.04
CA VAL A 30 -7.94 -8.12 13.45
C VAL A 30 -7.31 -9.12 14.44
N ASP A 31 -6.01 -9.37 14.27
CA ASP A 31 -5.19 -10.08 15.24
C ASP A 31 -4.45 -9.04 16.11
N PRO A 32 -4.92 -8.75 17.33
CA PRO A 32 -4.30 -7.74 18.18
C PRO A 32 -2.95 -8.18 18.75
N GLY A 33 -2.58 -9.44 18.61
CA GLY A 33 -1.32 -10.01 19.05
C GLY A 33 -0.23 -10.01 17.97
N TRP A 34 -0.53 -9.50 16.78
CA TRP A 34 0.43 -9.38 15.67
C TRP A 34 0.70 -7.90 15.31
N PRO A 35 1.96 -7.47 15.11
CA PRO A 35 3.20 -8.22 15.40
C PRO A 35 3.46 -8.32 16.90
N LYS A 36 4.37 -9.19 17.28
CA LYS A 36 4.92 -9.20 18.64
C LYS A 36 5.71 -7.91 18.88
N PRO A 37 5.86 -7.47 20.13
CA PRO A 37 6.71 -6.33 20.46
C PRO A 37 8.09 -6.50 19.83
N LEU A 38 8.62 -5.40 19.30
CA LEU A 38 10.00 -5.38 18.82
C LEU A 38 10.97 -5.67 19.97
N ALA A 39 12.07 -6.34 19.62
CA ALA A 39 13.08 -6.69 20.59
C ALA A 39 13.65 -5.43 21.29
N GLU A 40 14.04 -5.58 22.53
CA GLU A 40 14.88 -4.61 23.21
C GLU A 40 16.32 -4.78 22.76
N GLU A 41 17.01 -3.67 22.59
CA GLU A 41 18.44 -3.66 22.35
C GLU A 41 19.14 -2.91 23.48
N ASN A 42 19.94 -3.63 24.26
CA ASN A 42 20.60 -3.12 25.47
C ASN A 42 19.63 -2.52 26.50
N GLY A 43 18.45 -3.15 26.69
CA GLY A 43 17.40 -2.71 27.61
C GLY A 43 16.63 -1.47 27.15
N VAL A 44 16.75 -1.11 25.86
CA VAL A 44 16.00 0.00 25.26
C VAL A 44 15.05 -0.54 24.22
N GLN A 45 13.76 -0.22 24.33
CA GLN A 45 12.73 -0.67 23.40
C GLN A 45 12.91 -0.06 22.01
N LEU A 46 12.79 -0.90 20.97
CA LEU A 46 12.72 -0.44 19.59
C LEU A 46 11.30 0.02 19.26
N VAL A 47 11.18 1.19 18.62
CA VAL A 47 9.87 1.76 18.23
C VAL A 47 9.86 2.15 16.74
N LEU A 48 8.65 2.16 16.17
CA LEU A 48 8.43 2.51 14.77
C LEU A 48 8.07 3.99 14.63
N GLY A 49 8.66 4.65 13.63
CA GLY A 49 8.10 5.87 13.05
C GLY A 49 6.91 5.55 12.14
N GLN A 50 6.58 6.47 11.22
CA GLN A 50 5.54 6.24 10.22
C GLN A 50 5.89 5.02 9.36
N VAL A 51 5.00 4.04 9.27
CA VAL A 51 5.23 2.82 8.46
C VAL A 51 4.74 3.07 7.05
N ALA A 52 5.69 3.36 6.17
CA ALA A 52 5.38 3.82 4.82
C ALA A 52 5.11 2.68 3.84
N GLY A 53 5.61 1.48 4.10
CA GLY A 53 5.39 0.35 3.21
C GLY A 53 5.32 -0.97 3.95
N ILE A 54 4.58 -1.92 3.38
CA ILE A 54 4.47 -3.30 3.84
C ILE A 54 4.45 -4.24 2.65
N ALA A 55 5.17 -5.35 2.72
CA ALA A 55 5.21 -6.38 1.70
C ALA A 55 5.23 -7.77 2.35
N VAL A 56 4.58 -8.73 1.71
CA VAL A 56 4.61 -10.14 2.12
C VAL A 56 5.52 -10.90 1.16
N ASN A 57 6.47 -11.64 1.71
CA ASN A 57 7.28 -12.57 0.94
C ASN A 57 6.43 -13.82 0.64
N GLU A 58 6.05 -14.00 -0.62
CA GLU A 58 5.18 -15.10 -1.04
C GLU A 58 5.78 -16.49 -0.82
N ARG A 59 7.11 -16.64 -0.70
CA ARG A 59 7.76 -17.94 -0.51
C ARG A 59 7.61 -18.49 0.90
N ASN A 60 7.80 -17.63 1.91
CA ASN A 60 7.82 -18.04 3.31
C ASN A 60 6.69 -17.42 4.16
N GLY A 61 5.95 -16.45 3.61
CA GLY A 61 4.89 -15.73 4.32
C GLY A 61 5.41 -14.71 5.34
N HIS A 62 6.70 -14.40 5.33
CA HIS A 62 7.25 -13.35 6.18
C HIS A 62 6.79 -11.99 5.73
N VAL A 63 6.62 -11.09 6.67
CA VAL A 63 6.13 -9.74 6.44
C VAL A 63 7.28 -8.75 6.62
N TRP A 64 7.52 -8.00 5.57
CA TRP A 64 8.52 -6.96 5.54
C TRP A 64 7.87 -5.58 5.60
N LEU A 65 8.49 -4.68 6.30
CA LEU A 65 8.07 -3.30 6.36
C LEU A 65 9.23 -2.33 6.19
N VAL A 66 8.91 -1.15 5.71
CA VAL A 66 9.79 0.01 5.77
C VAL A 66 9.09 1.12 6.54
N HIS A 67 9.78 1.68 7.53
CA HIS A 67 9.29 2.83 8.26
C HIS A 67 10.27 3.99 8.17
N ARG A 68 9.81 5.16 8.60
CA ARG A 68 10.57 6.42 8.59
C ARG A 68 11.12 6.72 9.98
N PRO A 69 12.35 6.34 10.31
CA PRO A 69 12.97 6.65 11.61
C PRO A 69 12.95 8.14 11.97
N ALA A 70 13.14 9.00 10.97
CA ALA A 70 13.16 10.45 11.15
C ALA A 70 11.83 11.06 11.63
N THR A 71 10.73 10.29 11.61
CA THR A 71 9.40 10.73 12.06
C THR A 71 9.07 10.40 13.51
N LEU A 72 10.03 9.85 14.26
CA LEU A 72 9.89 9.69 15.70
C LEU A 72 9.80 11.05 16.39
N LEU A 73 8.96 11.13 17.42
CA LEU A 73 8.81 12.34 18.24
C LEU A 73 10.03 12.52 19.15
N PRO A 74 10.30 13.75 19.60
CA PRO A 74 11.45 14.02 20.46
C PRO A 74 11.52 13.19 21.74
N ASP A 75 10.37 12.83 22.31
CA ASP A 75 10.22 11.99 23.50
C ASP A 75 10.34 10.48 23.21
N GLU A 76 10.44 10.10 21.95
CA GLU A 76 10.68 8.70 21.51
C GLU A 76 12.16 8.43 21.18
N TRP A 77 13.03 9.43 21.32
CA TRP A 77 14.47 9.30 21.14
C TRP A 77 15.18 9.39 22.49
N ASN A 78 15.67 8.27 23.02
CA ASN A 78 16.49 8.31 24.22
C ASN A 78 17.88 8.94 23.98
N ALA A 79 18.40 8.76 22.76
CA ALA A 79 19.64 9.40 22.31
C ALA A 79 19.51 9.72 20.81
N LYS A 80 19.60 10.99 20.46
CA LYS A 80 19.81 11.43 19.09
C LYS A 80 21.31 11.67 18.91
N GLU A 81 21.86 11.24 17.78
CA GLU A 81 23.28 11.45 17.48
C GLU A 81 23.71 12.89 17.80
N GLY A 82 24.76 13.05 18.59
CA GLY A 82 25.26 14.34 19.06
C GLY A 82 24.45 15.02 20.19
N LYS A 83 23.46 14.35 20.81
CA LYS A 83 22.72 14.87 21.97
C LYS A 83 22.80 13.93 23.16
N PRO A 84 22.77 14.45 24.41
CA PRO A 84 22.76 13.60 25.59
C PRO A 84 21.49 12.77 25.66
N VAL A 85 21.59 11.59 26.27
CA VAL A 85 20.46 10.73 26.58
C VAL A 85 19.52 11.46 27.55
N THR A 86 18.26 11.66 27.14
CA THR A 86 17.27 12.42 27.92
C THR A 86 16.32 11.52 28.71
N HIS A 87 16.14 10.26 28.32
CA HIS A 87 15.28 9.27 28.98
C HIS A 87 15.67 7.84 28.58
N ARG A 88 15.09 6.83 29.22
CA ARG A 88 15.36 5.40 28.97
C ARG A 88 14.29 4.71 28.09
N CYS A 89 13.34 5.46 27.55
CA CYS A 89 12.20 4.85 26.88
C CYS A 89 12.62 4.00 25.69
N CYS A 90 13.13 4.63 24.66
CA CYS A 90 13.06 4.00 23.36
C CYS A 90 14.09 4.57 22.39
N LYS A 91 14.32 3.81 21.32
CA LYS A 91 15.08 4.25 20.15
C LYS A 91 14.42 3.77 18.87
N SER A 92 14.78 4.36 17.75
CA SER A 92 14.29 3.91 16.46
C SER A 92 14.67 2.46 16.19
N ALA A 93 13.72 1.68 15.71
CA ALA A 93 14.02 0.45 15.03
C ALA A 93 14.82 0.71 13.72
N PRO A 94 15.49 -0.29 13.15
CA PRO A 94 16.06 -0.22 11.80
C PRO A 94 14.98 0.13 10.77
N ALA A 95 15.34 0.86 9.70
CA ALA A 95 14.38 1.34 8.72
C ALA A 95 13.61 0.22 8.00
N VAL A 96 14.27 -0.91 7.76
CA VAL A 96 13.67 -2.12 7.17
C VAL A 96 13.61 -3.22 8.23
N ILE A 97 12.48 -3.87 8.34
CA ILE A 97 12.23 -4.91 9.35
C ILE A 97 11.52 -6.10 8.71
N GLU A 98 11.91 -7.30 9.12
CA GLU A 98 11.27 -8.56 8.78
C GLU A 98 10.65 -9.20 10.02
N PHE A 99 9.37 -9.60 9.90
CA PHE A 99 8.66 -10.44 10.85
C PHE A 99 8.37 -11.81 10.24
N ASP A 100 8.38 -12.86 11.06
CA ASP A 100 7.86 -14.15 10.64
C ASP A 100 6.30 -14.15 10.58
N ARG A 101 5.72 -15.27 10.15
CA ARG A 101 4.25 -15.41 10.05
C ARG A 101 3.53 -15.23 11.40
N ALA A 102 4.21 -15.59 12.50
CA ALA A 102 3.68 -15.47 13.87
C ALA A 102 3.86 -14.06 14.45
N GLY A 103 4.56 -13.17 13.72
CA GLY A 103 4.81 -11.80 14.13
C GLY A 103 6.06 -11.60 14.98
N ASN A 104 6.92 -12.63 15.09
CA ASN A 104 8.19 -12.46 15.77
C ASN A 104 9.16 -11.66 14.89
N TYR A 105 9.92 -10.76 15.52
CA TYR A 105 11.01 -10.04 14.85
C TYR A 105 12.09 -11.04 14.40
N VAL A 106 12.40 -11.04 13.11
CA VAL A 106 13.44 -11.89 12.52
C VAL A 106 14.75 -11.12 12.39
N ARG A 107 14.68 -9.96 11.74
CA ARG A 107 15.82 -9.06 11.51
C ARG A 107 15.37 -7.65 11.18
N GLY A 108 16.33 -6.73 11.22
CA GLY A 108 16.15 -5.39 10.69
C GLY A 108 17.49 -4.76 10.38
N TRP A 109 17.50 -3.85 9.40
CA TRP A 109 18.70 -3.17 8.98
C TRP A 109 18.39 -1.78 8.41
N THR A 110 19.37 -0.89 8.57
CA THR A 110 19.46 0.40 7.88
C THR A 110 20.84 0.45 7.26
N PRO A 111 20.98 0.40 5.93
CA PRO A 111 22.29 0.38 5.31
C PRO A 111 23.04 1.69 5.59
N ARG A 112 24.33 1.58 5.84
CA ARG A 112 25.25 2.73 6.02
C ARG A 112 26.46 2.67 5.08
N ALA A 113 26.40 1.81 4.05
CA ALA A 113 27.49 1.62 3.11
C ALA A 113 27.50 2.71 2.02
N GLU A 114 28.66 2.88 1.39
CA GLU A 114 28.82 3.69 0.19
C GLU A 114 28.32 2.94 -1.07
N GLY A 115 28.11 3.67 -2.16
CA GLY A 115 27.77 3.09 -3.47
C GLY A 115 26.28 3.12 -3.84
N PHE A 116 25.42 3.64 -2.99
CA PHE A 116 23.99 3.88 -3.27
C PHE A 116 23.49 5.12 -2.52
N GLU A 117 22.32 5.61 -2.93
CA GLU A 117 21.71 6.80 -2.37
C GLU A 117 20.45 6.41 -1.57
N TRP A 118 20.59 6.32 -0.23
CA TRP A 118 19.47 5.98 0.66
C TRP A 118 18.39 7.08 0.60
N PRO A 119 17.09 6.74 0.53
CA PRO A 119 16.01 7.74 0.46
C PRO A 119 15.95 8.58 1.75
N LYS A 120 15.64 9.86 1.61
CA LYS A 120 15.42 10.77 2.75
C LYS A 120 14.05 10.58 3.39
N SER A 121 13.09 10.04 2.66
CA SER A 121 11.77 9.68 3.14
C SER A 121 11.38 8.33 2.54
N GLU A 122 11.64 7.28 3.29
CA GLU A 122 11.32 5.90 2.88
C GLU A 122 9.83 5.77 2.54
N HIS A 123 9.52 5.01 1.48
CA HIS A 123 8.14 4.90 1.01
C HIS A 123 7.77 3.48 0.56
N GLY A 124 8.06 3.10 -0.67
CA GLY A 124 7.68 1.81 -1.23
C GLY A 124 8.61 0.68 -0.81
N ILE A 125 8.06 -0.49 -0.52
CA ILE A 125 8.81 -1.74 -0.34
C ILE A 125 8.17 -2.86 -1.15
N TYR A 126 8.98 -3.69 -1.77
CA TYR A 126 8.55 -4.90 -2.46
C TYR A 126 9.58 -6.01 -2.23
N ILE A 127 9.10 -7.24 -2.07
CA ILE A 127 9.95 -8.44 -1.95
C ILE A 127 9.81 -9.26 -3.22
N ASP A 128 10.93 -9.45 -3.93
CA ASP A 128 10.91 -10.23 -5.16
C ASP A 128 10.87 -11.76 -4.89
N PRO A 129 10.59 -12.58 -5.91
CA PRO A 129 10.52 -14.04 -5.74
C PRO A 129 11.83 -14.66 -5.21
N GLU A 130 12.96 -14.03 -5.38
CA GLU A 130 14.26 -14.45 -4.85
C GLU A 130 14.46 -14.05 -3.38
N GLY A 131 13.57 -13.19 -2.85
CA GLY A 131 13.60 -12.66 -1.49
C GLY A 131 14.35 -11.33 -1.36
N ASN A 132 14.82 -10.75 -2.46
CA ASN A 132 15.46 -9.44 -2.39
C ASN A 132 14.44 -8.34 -2.06
N VAL A 133 14.94 -7.32 -1.39
CA VAL A 133 14.16 -6.18 -0.91
C VAL A 133 14.35 -5.00 -1.86
N TRP A 134 13.28 -4.55 -2.48
CA TRP A 134 13.25 -3.37 -3.30
C TRP A 134 12.65 -2.20 -2.53
N LEU A 135 13.28 -1.03 -2.61
CA LEU A 135 12.90 0.16 -1.84
C LEU A 135 12.84 1.40 -2.71
N ALA A 136 11.93 2.29 -2.34
CA ALA A 136 11.82 3.63 -2.93
C ALA A 136 11.57 4.68 -1.85
N GLY A 137 11.74 5.94 -2.20
CA GLY A 137 11.44 7.07 -1.34
C GLY A 137 10.54 8.11 -2.02
N ASN A 138 10.02 9.06 -1.23
CA ASN A 138 9.14 10.09 -1.76
C ASN A 138 9.49 11.54 -1.33
N ALA A 139 10.65 11.77 -0.71
CA ALA A 139 11.16 13.14 -0.59
C ALA A 139 11.41 13.76 -1.97
N PRO A 140 11.47 15.09 -2.09
CA PRO A 140 11.68 15.75 -3.38
C PRO A 140 12.89 15.24 -4.17
N GLU A 141 13.92 14.78 -3.47
CA GLU A 141 15.15 14.26 -4.06
C GLU A 141 15.17 12.74 -4.25
N ASP A 142 14.17 12.00 -3.74
CA ASP A 142 14.14 10.55 -3.79
C ASP A 142 13.66 10.06 -5.18
N ASN A 143 14.54 10.10 -6.17
CA ASN A 143 14.24 9.74 -7.55
C ASN A 143 14.96 8.45 -7.97
N GLN A 144 15.20 7.54 -7.01
CA GLN A 144 15.84 6.25 -7.21
C GLN A 144 15.03 5.11 -6.61
N ILE A 145 15.29 3.91 -7.12
CA ILE A 145 14.89 2.62 -6.56
C ILE A 145 16.14 1.85 -6.20
N LEU A 146 16.15 1.21 -5.05
CA LEU A 146 17.26 0.41 -4.54
C LEU A 146 16.85 -1.05 -4.40
N LYS A 147 17.74 -1.96 -4.73
CA LYS A 147 17.61 -3.41 -4.49
C LYS A 147 18.67 -3.86 -3.50
N PHE A 148 18.26 -4.63 -2.50
CA PHE A 148 19.13 -5.24 -1.50
C PHE A 148 18.85 -6.74 -1.38
N THR A 149 19.84 -7.51 -0.89
CA THR A 149 19.58 -8.87 -0.41
C THR A 149 18.75 -8.82 0.88
N PRO A 150 18.16 -9.95 1.32
CA PRO A 150 17.44 -10.01 2.61
C PRO A 150 18.27 -9.54 3.82
N GLU A 151 19.60 -9.65 3.73
CA GLU A 151 20.54 -9.22 4.78
C GLU A 151 20.93 -7.74 4.69
N GLY A 152 20.37 -7.00 3.72
CA GLY A 152 20.65 -5.57 3.54
C GLY A 152 21.92 -5.26 2.76
N LYS A 153 22.46 -6.25 1.99
CA LYS A 153 23.59 -6.00 1.09
C LYS A 153 23.07 -5.37 -0.21
N PHE A 154 23.65 -4.24 -0.60
CA PHE A 154 23.29 -3.53 -1.85
C PHE A 154 23.52 -4.39 -3.09
N VAL A 155 22.59 -4.33 -4.03
CA VAL A 155 22.61 -5.08 -5.30
C VAL A 155 22.54 -4.16 -6.51
N LEU A 156 21.55 -3.24 -6.55
CA LEU A 156 21.26 -2.43 -7.73
C LEU A 156 20.60 -1.10 -7.32
N GLN A 157 20.91 -0.04 -8.05
CA GLN A 157 20.19 1.22 -8.04
C GLN A 157 19.68 1.55 -9.45
N ILE A 158 18.41 1.97 -9.56
CA ILE A 158 17.78 2.51 -10.77
C ILE A 158 17.43 3.97 -10.50
N GLY A 159 17.82 4.87 -11.41
CA GLY A 159 17.70 6.31 -11.20
C GLY A 159 18.75 6.84 -10.22
N ARG A 160 18.62 8.11 -9.86
CA ARG A 160 19.54 8.80 -8.93
C ARG A 160 18.78 9.79 -8.07
N ALA A 161 19.26 10.02 -6.86
CA ALA A 161 18.79 11.13 -6.04
C ALA A 161 19.01 12.47 -6.74
N GLY A 162 18.17 13.45 -6.44
CA GLY A 162 18.29 14.80 -6.97
C GLY A 162 17.07 15.24 -7.77
N LYS A 163 17.27 15.95 -8.87
CA LYS A 163 16.19 16.54 -9.68
C LYS A 163 15.59 15.52 -10.64
N SER A 164 14.25 15.40 -10.64
CA SER A 164 13.53 14.66 -11.67
C SER A 164 13.64 15.35 -13.03
N GLU A 165 13.63 14.56 -14.09
CA GLU A 165 13.59 15.01 -15.50
C GLU A 165 12.17 14.95 -16.10
N GLY A 166 11.15 14.70 -15.27
CA GLY A 166 9.76 14.62 -15.68
C GLY A 166 9.29 13.23 -16.13
N SER A 167 7.99 13.17 -16.44
CA SER A 167 7.27 11.93 -16.74
C SER A 167 7.68 11.22 -18.04
N ASN A 168 8.42 11.90 -18.91
CA ASN A 168 8.89 11.33 -20.18
C ASN A 168 10.36 10.90 -20.15
N SER A 169 11.07 11.10 -19.03
CA SER A 169 12.47 10.67 -18.87
C SER A 169 12.59 9.14 -19.00
N ARG A 170 13.66 8.68 -19.63
CA ARG A 170 14.03 7.26 -19.74
C ARG A 170 15.13 6.87 -18.78
N THR A 171 15.70 7.83 -18.06
CA THR A 171 16.86 7.67 -17.19
C THR A 171 16.55 8.00 -15.74
N GLN A 172 15.65 8.95 -15.49
CA GLN A 172 15.31 9.42 -14.15
C GLN A 172 13.88 9.09 -13.76
N LEU A 173 13.69 8.89 -12.46
CA LEU A 173 12.38 8.72 -11.82
C LEU A 173 11.91 10.06 -11.22
N GLY A 174 10.69 10.10 -10.74
CA GLY A 174 10.11 11.23 -10.06
C GLY A 174 9.39 10.79 -8.79
N ARG A 175 10.12 10.46 -7.74
CA ARG A 175 9.58 10.07 -6.43
C ARG A 175 8.67 8.83 -6.57
N PRO A 176 9.23 7.66 -6.90
CA PRO A 176 8.47 6.45 -7.13
C PRO A 176 7.74 5.99 -5.87
N ALA A 177 6.46 5.65 -6.02
CA ALA A 177 5.60 5.30 -4.89
C ALA A 177 5.60 3.81 -4.58
N HIS A 178 5.52 2.97 -5.59
CA HIS A 178 5.38 1.52 -5.45
C HIS A 178 5.97 0.78 -6.65
N MET A 179 6.28 -0.49 -6.47
CA MET A 179 6.81 -1.35 -7.53
C MET A 179 6.38 -2.79 -7.38
N VAL A 180 6.40 -3.53 -8.48
CA VAL A 180 6.17 -4.98 -8.52
C VAL A 180 6.96 -5.61 -9.65
N LEU A 181 7.51 -6.81 -9.40
CA LEU A 181 8.20 -7.60 -10.41
C LEU A 181 7.26 -8.64 -11.00
N SER A 182 7.24 -8.75 -12.33
CA SER A 182 6.49 -9.79 -13.01
C SER A 182 7.18 -10.15 -14.34
N GLY A 183 7.47 -11.44 -14.54
CA GLY A 183 8.08 -11.92 -15.79
C GLY A 183 9.41 -11.25 -16.13
N GLY A 184 10.28 -11.01 -15.15
CA GLY A 184 11.58 -10.35 -15.33
C GLY A 184 11.51 -8.84 -15.55
N GLU A 185 10.34 -8.23 -15.47
CA GLU A 185 10.12 -6.80 -15.61
C GLU A 185 9.70 -6.17 -14.29
N LEU A 186 10.34 -5.05 -13.94
CA LEU A 186 9.98 -4.21 -12.80
C LEU A 186 9.03 -3.12 -13.25
N PHE A 187 7.77 -3.20 -12.85
CA PHE A 187 6.75 -2.18 -13.04
C PHE A 187 6.77 -1.21 -11.87
N VAL A 188 6.85 0.07 -12.13
CA VAL A 188 7.00 1.12 -11.12
C VAL A 188 5.88 2.15 -11.27
N ALA A 189 5.14 2.40 -10.20
CA ALA A 189 4.27 3.56 -10.07
C ALA A 189 5.15 4.78 -9.73
N ASP A 190 5.58 5.49 -10.75
CA ASP A 190 6.44 6.66 -10.66
C ASP A 190 5.57 7.91 -10.55
N GLY A 191 5.06 8.17 -9.31
CA GLY A 191 3.85 8.92 -9.16
C GLY A 191 3.85 10.16 -8.28
N TYR A 192 4.74 10.33 -7.30
CA TYR A 192 4.72 11.53 -6.46
C TYR A 192 5.27 12.78 -7.17
N GLY A 193 6.26 12.60 -8.03
CA GLY A 193 6.81 13.65 -8.89
C GLY A 193 6.34 13.56 -10.33
N ASN A 194 6.29 12.35 -10.87
CA ASN A 194 5.84 12.03 -12.21
C ASN A 194 4.40 11.51 -12.24
N ARG A 195 3.85 11.20 -13.43
CA ARG A 195 2.46 10.71 -13.63
C ARG A 195 2.44 9.52 -14.58
N ARG A 196 3.18 8.46 -14.24
CA ARG A 196 3.35 7.33 -15.14
C ARG A 196 3.52 6.00 -14.42
N ILE A 197 3.31 4.93 -15.18
CA ILE A 197 3.95 3.65 -14.94
C ILE A 197 5.21 3.62 -15.80
N VAL A 198 6.33 3.24 -15.25
CA VAL A 198 7.57 2.98 -15.99
C VAL A 198 8.03 1.56 -15.74
N VAL A 199 8.57 0.92 -16.76
CA VAL A 199 8.99 -0.49 -16.74
C VAL A 199 10.46 -0.60 -17.04
N PHE A 200 11.18 -1.33 -16.20
CA PHE A 200 12.59 -1.65 -16.35
C PHE A 200 12.79 -3.15 -16.48
N ASP A 201 13.89 -3.57 -17.06
CA ASP A 201 14.41 -4.91 -16.89
C ASP A 201 14.89 -5.08 -15.45
N ALA A 202 14.39 -6.10 -14.74
CA ALA A 202 14.62 -6.23 -13.30
C ALA A 202 16.04 -6.69 -12.93
N ALA A 203 16.78 -7.28 -13.86
CA ALA A 203 18.14 -7.74 -13.63
C ALA A 203 19.16 -6.62 -13.86
N SER A 204 18.96 -5.84 -14.93
CA SER A 204 19.91 -4.81 -15.37
C SER A 204 19.53 -3.38 -14.99
N GLY A 205 18.25 -3.12 -14.65
CA GLY A 205 17.73 -1.77 -14.44
C GLY A 205 17.54 -0.98 -15.73
N VAL A 206 17.67 -1.60 -16.91
CA VAL A 206 17.54 -0.91 -18.19
C VAL A 206 16.07 -0.57 -18.46
N TYR A 207 15.81 0.67 -18.87
CA TYR A 207 14.49 1.16 -19.26
C TYR A 207 13.93 0.36 -20.44
N LYS A 208 12.63 0.03 -20.37
CA LYS A 208 11.90 -0.68 -21.44
C LYS A 208 10.80 0.16 -22.06
N ARG A 209 9.91 0.74 -21.26
CA ARG A 209 8.75 1.54 -21.69
C ARG A 209 8.12 2.28 -20.52
N HIS A 210 7.25 3.22 -20.83
CA HIS A 210 6.37 3.87 -19.85
C HIS A 210 5.04 4.27 -20.51
N TRP A 211 4.06 4.59 -19.67
CA TRP A 211 2.79 5.14 -20.10
C TRP A 211 2.12 5.93 -18.98
N GLY A 212 1.28 6.90 -19.36
CA GLY A 212 0.39 7.64 -18.48
C GLY A 212 -1.02 7.06 -18.46
N ALA A 213 -1.96 7.83 -17.91
CA ALA A 213 -3.37 7.45 -17.89
C ALA A 213 -3.88 7.15 -19.32
N TYR A 214 -4.77 6.16 -19.40
CA TYR A 214 -5.35 5.66 -20.67
C TYR A 214 -4.32 5.16 -21.68
N GLY A 215 -3.09 4.87 -21.23
CA GLY A 215 -2.02 4.35 -22.10
C GLY A 215 -1.32 5.41 -22.94
N THR A 216 -1.41 6.70 -22.59
CA THR A 216 -0.70 7.75 -23.33
C THR A 216 0.82 7.54 -23.25
N ALA A 217 1.48 7.63 -24.40
CA ALA A 217 2.94 7.50 -24.49
C ALA A 217 3.70 8.75 -23.98
N THR A 218 3.00 9.89 -23.88
CA THR A 218 3.56 11.17 -23.47
C THR A 218 2.75 11.76 -22.32
N PRO A 219 2.92 11.27 -21.06
CA PRO A 219 2.27 11.83 -19.89
C PRO A 219 2.64 13.31 -19.71
N THR A 220 1.66 14.13 -19.28
CA THR A 220 1.91 15.54 -19.00
C THR A 220 2.45 15.75 -17.59
N ASP A 221 3.34 16.73 -17.44
CA ASP A 221 3.80 17.24 -16.15
C ASP A 221 3.10 18.56 -15.76
N ASP A 222 2.14 19.04 -16.57
CA ASP A 222 1.37 20.24 -16.28
C ASP A 222 0.63 20.12 -14.94
N LYS A 223 0.47 21.28 -14.27
CA LYS A 223 -0.33 21.32 -13.05
C LYS A 223 -1.79 21.01 -13.39
N LEU A 224 -2.31 19.95 -12.79
CA LEU A 224 -3.71 19.58 -12.93
C LEU A 224 -4.59 20.30 -11.90
N PRO A 225 -5.86 20.58 -12.23
CA PRO A 225 -6.81 21.06 -11.25
C PRO A 225 -7.03 20.00 -10.16
N PRO A 226 -7.46 20.39 -8.96
CA PRO A 226 -7.91 19.45 -7.95
C PRO A 226 -9.04 18.56 -8.50
N TYR A 227 -9.13 17.33 -7.96
CA TYR A 227 -10.22 16.42 -8.31
C TYR A 227 -11.57 17.03 -7.90
N ASP A 228 -12.53 16.98 -8.83
CA ASP A 228 -13.91 17.39 -8.62
C ASP A 228 -14.83 16.29 -9.17
N PRO A 229 -15.65 15.63 -8.31
CA PRO A 229 -16.51 14.52 -8.73
C PRO A 229 -17.65 14.96 -9.66
N SER A 230 -17.93 16.25 -9.78
CA SER A 230 -18.94 16.81 -10.70
C SER A 230 -18.41 17.00 -12.14
N GLN A 231 -17.09 16.98 -12.31
CA GLN A 231 -16.43 17.16 -13.59
C GLN A 231 -16.11 15.84 -14.28
N PRO A 232 -15.91 15.83 -15.61
CA PRO A 232 -15.38 14.68 -16.31
C PRO A 232 -14.04 14.23 -15.73
N LEU A 233 -13.79 12.90 -15.72
CA LEU A 233 -12.54 12.34 -15.22
C LEU A 233 -11.32 12.89 -15.99
N SER A 234 -10.30 13.23 -15.23
CA SER A 234 -9.01 13.65 -15.80
C SER A 234 -8.47 12.60 -16.77
N ARG A 235 -7.96 13.07 -17.93
CA ARG A 235 -7.28 12.24 -18.92
C ARG A 235 -5.82 11.96 -18.52
N SER A 236 -5.36 12.50 -17.43
CA SER A 236 -4.03 12.29 -16.86
C SER A 236 -4.13 11.60 -15.49
N PHE A 237 -3.11 10.88 -15.10
CA PHE A 237 -2.96 10.45 -13.72
C PHE A 237 -2.79 11.68 -12.82
N GLY A 238 -3.34 11.59 -11.61
CA GLY A 238 -3.04 12.54 -10.54
C GLY A 238 -1.71 12.22 -9.84
N ASN A 239 -1.27 13.10 -8.96
CA ASN A 239 -0.14 12.84 -8.06
C ASN A 239 -0.66 12.51 -6.66
N PRO A 240 -0.32 11.32 -6.15
CA PRO A 240 0.54 10.32 -6.78
C PRO A 240 -0.22 9.27 -7.61
N VAL A 241 0.46 8.71 -8.62
CA VAL A 241 0.21 7.33 -9.06
C VAL A 241 0.79 6.44 -7.98
N HIS A 242 -0.08 5.83 -7.15
CA HIS A 242 0.36 5.39 -5.82
C HIS A 242 0.68 3.90 -5.72
N CYS A 243 -0.02 3.04 -6.46
CA CYS A 243 0.30 1.62 -6.51
C CYS A 243 0.32 1.05 -7.94
N VAL A 244 1.02 -0.05 -8.10
CA VAL A 244 0.96 -0.92 -9.28
C VAL A 244 0.96 -2.38 -8.85
N ARG A 245 0.06 -3.19 -9.43
CA ARG A 245 -0.03 -4.63 -9.21
C ARG A 245 -0.17 -5.35 -10.54
N VAL A 246 0.34 -6.57 -10.63
CA VAL A 246 0.18 -7.41 -11.82
C VAL A 246 -0.58 -8.67 -11.42
N SER A 247 -1.68 -8.96 -12.10
CA SER A 247 -2.50 -10.14 -11.84
C SER A 247 -1.94 -11.40 -12.50
N ASN A 248 -2.44 -12.58 -12.09
CA ASN A 248 -2.03 -13.88 -12.64
C ASN A 248 -2.26 -13.99 -14.16
N ASP A 249 -3.29 -13.32 -14.69
CA ASP A 249 -3.61 -13.25 -16.11
C ASP A 249 -2.85 -12.11 -16.83
N GLY A 250 -1.89 -11.47 -16.16
CA GLY A 250 -0.96 -10.50 -16.74
C GLY A 250 -1.51 -9.09 -16.92
N LEU A 251 -2.65 -8.75 -16.32
CA LEU A 251 -3.15 -7.38 -16.32
C LEU A 251 -2.45 -6.52 -15.26
N VAL A 252 -2.19 -5.26 -15.60
CA VAL A 252 -1.52 -4.28 -14.74
C VAL A 252 -2.56 -3.33 -14.15
N TYR A 253 -2.70 -3.35 -12.83
CA TYR A 253 -3.63 -2.50 -12.05
C TYR A 253 -2.86 -1.32 -11.48
N VAL A 254 -3.37 -0.11 -11.67
CA VAL A 254 -2.71 1.14 -11.30
C VAL A 254 -3.63 1.97 -10.42
N CYS A 255 -3.18 2.27 -9.20
CA CYS A 255 -3.89 3.15 -8.28
C CYS A 255 -3.66 4.62 -8.63
N ASP A 256 -4.62 5.26 -9.24
CA ASP A 256 -4.66 6.70 -9.46
C ASP A 256 -5.38 7.36 -8.27
N ARG A 257 -4.62 7.53 -7.19
CA ARG A 257 -5.12 7.79 -5.84
C ARG A 257 -6.08 8.97 -5.75
N VAL A 258 -5.65 10.14 -6.20
CA VAL A 258 -6.43 11.37 -6.04
C VAL A 258 -7.60 11.46 -7.02
N ASN A 259 -7.61 10.65 -8.08
CA ASN A 259 -8.74 10.55 -9.01
C ASN A 259 -9.73 9.43 -8.63
N ASN A 260 -9.56 8.81 -7.47
CA ASN A 260 -10.45 7.78 -6.91
C ASN A 260 -10.72 6.62 -7.88
N ARG A 261 -9.67 6.17 -8.60
CA ARG A 261 -9.82 5.11 -9.61
C ARG A 261 -8.64 4.15 -9.64
N ILE A 262 -8.92 2.96 -10.15
CA ILE A 262 -7.94 1.96 -10.54
C ILE A 262 -8.04 1.83 -12.05
N GLN A 263 -6.96 2.12 -12.78
CA GLN A 263 -6.90 1.85 -14.22
C GLN A 263 -6.21 0.52 -14.48
N VAL A 264 -6.73 -0.23 -15.45
CA VAL A 264 -6.25 -1.56 -15.82
C VAL A 264 -5.67 -1.53 -17.22
N PHE A 265 -4.49 -2.10 -17.37
CA PHE A 265 -3.72 -2.13 -18.62
C PHE A 265 -3.27 -3.54 -18.96
N GLY A 266 -2.96 -3.76 -20.23
CA GLY A 266 -2.07 -4.85 -20.62
C GLY A 266 -0.62 -4.55 -20.19
N ARG A 267 0.24 -5.56 -20.18
CA ARG A 267 1.69 -5.39 -19.90
C ARG A 267 2.39 -4.44 -20.87
N ASP A 268 1.83 -4.27 -22.07
CA ASP A 268 2.29 -3.34 -23.12
C ASP A 268 1.87 -1.88 -22.88
N GLY A 269 1.13 -1.61 -21.79
CA GLY A 269 0.61 -0.29 -21.44
C GLY A 269 -0.71 0.07 -22.14
N LYS A 270 -1.29 -0.82 -22.94
CA LYS A 270 -2.59 -0.56 -23.56
C LYS A 270 -3.70 -0.58 -22.50
N PHE A 271 -4.44 0.51 -22.41
CA PHE A 271 -5.59 0.65 -21.53
C PHE A 271 -6.67 -0.40 -21.85
N ARG A 272 -7.28 -0.95 -20.81
CA ARG A 272 -8.37 -1.92 -20.90
C ARG A 272 -9.67 -1.35 -20.37
N HIS A 273 -9.70 -1.02 -19.09
CA HIS A 273 -10.86 -0.45 -18.39
C HIS A 273 -10.42 0.25 -17.11
N GLU A 274 -11.37 0.85 -16.40
CA GLU A 274 -11.12 1.44 -15.09
C GLU A 274 -12.26 1.16 -14.13
N PHE A 275 -11.94 1.17 -12.85
CA PHE A 275 -12.90 1.08 -11.74
C PHE A 275 -12.82 2.34 -10.89
N ARG A 276 -13.93 2.73 -10.30
CA ARG A 276 -14.02 3.89 -9.41
C ARG A 276 -14.34 3.43 -7.99
N VAL A 277 -13.69 4.04 -7.00
CA VAL A 277 -13.86 3.70 -5.57
C VAL A 277 -14.08 4.99 -4.80
N GLU A 278 -15.20 5.11 -4.06
CA GLU A 278 -15.53 6.27 -3.22
C GLU A 278 -15.35 7.62 -3.94
N VAL A 279 -16.03 7.77 -5.02
CA VAL A 279 -15.91 8.91 -5.96
C VAL A 279 -16.08 10.29 -5.33
N GLN A 280 -16.69 10.38 -4.16
CA GLN A 280 -16.90 11.66 -3.44
C GLN A 280 -15.71 12.03 -2.56
N THR A 281 -14.66 11.18 -2.46
CA THR A 281 -13.49 11.48 -1.65
C THR A 281 -12.64 12.56 -2.31
N LEU A 282 -12.43 13.67 -1.60
CA LEU A 282 -11.63 14.80 -2.07
C LEU A 282 -10.18 14.73 -1.55
N ALA A 283 -9.37 15.70 -1.93
CA ALA A 283 -7.99 15.92 -1.48
C ALA A 283 -7.07 14.72 -1.73
N ASN A 284 -6.86 13.87 -0.73
CA ASN A 284 -5.92 12.75 -0.83
C ASN A 284 -6.44 11.54 -1.61
N GLY A 285 -7.75 11.51 -1.95
CA GLY A 285 -8.37 10.41 -2.66
C GLY A 285 -8.50 9.12 -1.87
N SER A 286 -9.19 8.14 -2.46
CA SER A 286 -9.59 6.89 -1.79
C SER A 286 -8.71 5.67 -2.12
N VAL A 287 -8.02 5.67 -3.26
CA VAL A 287 -7.30 4.46 -3.75
C VAL A 287 -5.82 4.54 -3.39
N TRP A 288 -5.50 4.26 -2.12
CA TRP A 288 -4.13 4.37 -1.64
C TRP A 288 -3.26 3.17 -2.05
N ASP A 289 -3.75 1.97 -1.84
CA ASP A 289 -3.11 0.74 -2.31
C ASP A 289 -4.16 -0.34 -2.49
N MET A 290 -3.82 -1.43 -3.16
CA MET A 290 -4.70 -2.58 -3.31
C MET A 290 -3.90 -3.87 -3.41
N VAL A 291 -4.54 -4.98 -3.05
CA VAL A 291 -4.04 -6.32 -3.36
C VAL A 291 -5.14 -7.17 -3.98
N LEU A 292 -4.74 -8.16 -4.76
CA LEU A 292 -5.64 -9.14 -5.36
C LEU A 292 -5.77 -10.36 -4.44
N SER A 293 -6.94 -10.97 -4.40
CA SER A 293 -7.13 -12.23 -3.65
C SER A 293 -6.28 -13.35 -4.24
N HIS A 294 -5.91 -14.33 -3.41
CA HIS A 294 -5.03 -15.44 -3.82
C HIS A 294 -5.77 -16.64 -4.44
N ASP A 295 -7.09 -16.56 -4.63
CA ASP A 295 -7.78 -17.56 -5.43
C ASP A 295 -7.28 -17.53 -6.90
N PRO A 296 -7.31 -18.65 -7.63
CA PRO A 296 -6.76 -18.71 -8.99
C PRO A 296 -7.29 -17.64 -9.95
N ALA A 297 -8.56 -17.28 -9.80
CA ALA A 297 -9.22 -16.23 -10.59
C ALA A 297 -8.98 -14.82 -10.05
N GLN A 298 -8.41 -14.68 -8.86
CA GLN A 298 -8.23 -13.41 -8.16
C GLN A 298 -9.51 -12.57 -8.16
N ARG A 299 -10.61 -13.16 -7.68
CA ARG A 299 -11.96 -12.61 -7.80
C ARG A 299 -12.18 -11.27 -7.10
N TYR A 300 -11.35 -10.98 -6.10
CA TYR A 300 -11.49 -9.78 -5.28
C TYR A 300 -10.26 -8.87 -5.35
N MET A 301 -10.52 -7.58 -5.27
CA MET A 301 -9.55 -6.54 -4.96
C MET A 301 -9.84 -6.02 -3.55
N TYR A 302 -8.83 -5.98 -2.69
CA TYR A 302 -8.90 -5.33 -1.37
C TYR A 302 -8.25 -3.98 -1.49
N VAL A 303 -9.04 -2.90 -1.44
CA VAL A 303 -8.57 -1.53 -1.69
C VAL A 303 -8.47 -0.78 -0.37
N ALA A 304 -7.26 -0.36 -0.02
CA ALA A 304 -6.97 0.44 1.16
C ALA A 304 -7.28 1.91 0.89
N ASP A 305 -8.07 2.52 1.77
CA ASP A 305 -8.46 3.92 1.72
C ASP A 305 -7.99 4.64 2.99
N GLY A 306 -6.88 5.37 2.86
CA GLY A 306 -6.29 6.13 3.96
C GLY A 306 -7.10 7.36 4.35
N ALA A 307 -7.88 7.93 3.42
CA ALA A 307 -8.70 9.10 3.70
C ALA A 307 -9.95 8.75 4.53
N ASN A 308 -10.63 7.65 4.20
CA ASN A 308 -11.85 7.22 4.87
C ASN A 308 -11.61 6.16 5.97
N GLY A 309 -10.37 5.67 6.11
CA GLY A 309 -10.01 4.68 7.13
C GLY A 309 -10.71 3.34 6.94
N ARG A 310 -10.75 2.84 5.71
CA ARG A 310 -11.45 1.61 5.33
C ARG A 310 -10.64 0.72 4.38
N ILE A 311 -11.00 -0.55 4.33
CA ILE A 311 -10.61 -1.47 3.27
C ILE A 311 -11.89 -1.89 2.56
N TYR A 312 -11.97 -1.64 1.26
CA TYR A 312 -13.08 -2.06 0.42
C TYR A 312 -12.81 -3.43 -0.20
N ILE A 313 -13.85 -4.25 -0.27
CA ILE A 313 -13.87 -5.52 -1.00
C ILE A 313 -14.58 -5.23 -2.32
N VAL A 314 -13.84 -5.30 -3.40
CA VAL A 314 -14.32 -4.95 -4.75
C VAL A 314 -14.22 -6.17 -5.64
N ARG A 315 -15.26 -6.46 -6.42
CA ARG A 315 -15.22 -7.54 -7.41
C ARG A 315 -14.29 -7.17 -8.56
N ARG A 316 -13.32 -8.03 -8.84
CA ARG A 316 -12.31 -7.74 -9.87
C ARG A 316 -12.87 -7.66 -11.28
N SER A 317 -13.91 -8.45 -11.61
CA SER A 317 -14.44 -8.55 -12.97
C SER A 317 -15.14 -7.29 -13.47
N ASP A 318 -15.75 -6.52 -12.57
CA ASP A 318 -16.60 -5.38 -12.92
C ASP A 318 -16.39 -4.15 -12.03
N GLY A 319 -15.57 -4.25 -11.00
CA GLY A 319 -15.32 -3.15 -10.07
C GLY A 319 -16.46 -2.88 -9.08
N GLN A 320 -17.44 -3.79 -8.97
CA GLN A 320 -18.52 -3.63 -8.02
C GLN A 320 -17.99 -3.68 -6.58
N GLY A 321 -18.30 -2.66 -5.78
CA GLY A 321 -18.12 -2.69 -4.34
C GLY A 321 -19.05 -3.72 -3.70
N LEU A 322 -18.49 -4.68 -2.98
CA LEU A 322 -19.22 -5.77 -2.33
C LEU A 322 -19.38 -5.55 -0.83
N GLY A 323 -18.48 -4.79 -0.23
CA GLY A 323 -18.47 -4.49 1.19
C GLY A 323 -17.21 -3.75 1.61
N SER A 324 -17.10 -3.44 2.88
CA SER A 324 -15.91 -2.82 3.46
C SER A 324 -15.82 -3.14 4.94
N PHE A 325 -14.63 -3.01 5.52
CA PHE A 325 -14.40 -3.12 6.95
C PHE A 325 -13.40 -2.07 7.43
N GLY A 326 -13.31 -1.93 8.76
CA GLY A 326 -12.55 -0.88 9.42
C GLY A 326 -13.30 0.43 9.55
N ARG A 327 -12.73 1.36 10.30
CA ARG A 327 -13.19 2.74 10.49
C ARG A 327 -12.03 3.60 10.96
N THR A 328 -12.18 4.91 10.90
CA THR A 328 -11.17 5.83 11.43
C THR A 328 -11.05 5.69 12.95
N GLY A 329 -9.81 5.50 13.44
CA GLY A 329 -9.52 5.40 14.87
C GLY A 329 -8.12 4.84 15.15
N ARG A 330 -7.84 4.49 16.42
CA ARG A 330 -6.53 4.00 16.88
C ARG A 330 -6.58 2.65 17.58
N MET A 331 -7.78 2.10 17.81
CA MET A 331 -7.93 0.77 18.40
C MET A 331 -7.58 -0.31 17.37
N ALA A 332 -7.38 -1.54 17.82
CA ALA A 332 -7.18 -2.69 16.94
C ALA A 332 -8.38 -2.83 15.98
N GLY A 333 -8.11 -2.97 14.69
CA GLY A 333 -9.13 -3.02 13.64
C GLY A 333 -9.64 -1.66 13.14
N GLU A 334 -9.21 -0.56 13.76
CA GLU A 334 -9.44 0.79 13.26
C GLU A 334 -8.20 1.29 12.49
N PHE A 335 -8.35 2.32 11.67
CA PHE A 335 -7.28 2.86 10.84
C PHE A 335 -7.07 4.35 11.08
N LYS A 336 -5.80 4.76 11.15
CA LYS A 336 -5.41 6.16 11.09
C LYS A 336 -4.35 6.33 10.00
N TRP A 337 -4.79 6.73 8.80
CA TRP A 337 -3.94 6.85 7.62
C TRP A 337 -3.35 5.50 7.18
N ILE A 338 -4.22 4.49 6.94
CA ILE A 338 -3.82 3.27 6.24
C ILE A 338 -3.15 3.65 4.92
N HIS A 339 -1.95 3.12 4.68
CA HIS A 339 -1.10 3.56 3.58
C HIS A 339 -0.86 2.47 2.54
N ASN A 340 -0.41 1.30 2.99
CA ASN A 340 -0.24 0.14 2.12
C ASN A 340 -0.92 -1.10 2.70
N ILE A 341 -1.15 -2.06 1.82
CA ILE A 341 -1.78 -3.34 2.13
C ILE A 341 -1.00 -4.48 1.48
N GLY A 342 -0.77 -5.56 2.23
CA GLY A 342 -0.20 -6.82 1.77
C GLY A 342 -1.18 -7.97 2.00
N ILE A 343 -0.97 -9.08 1.33
CA ILE A 343 -1.78 -10.30 1.49
C ILE A 343 -0.85 -11.52 1.51
N ASP A 344 -1.12 -12.50 2.39
CA ASP A 344 -0.43 -13.77 2.38
C ASP A 344 -1.22 -14.86 1.62
N ARG A 345 -0.61 -16.02 1.44
CA ARG A 345 -1.24 -17.15 0.72
C ARG A 345 -2.49 -17.70 1.38
N ASP A 346 -2.66 -17.48 2.69
CA ASP A 346 -3.85 -17.87 3.44
C ASP A 346 -4.97 -16.82 3.28
N GLY A 347 -4.70 -15.72 2.60
CA GLY A 347 -5.61 -14.61 2.38
C GLY A 347 -5.70 -13.64 3.55
N ASN A 348 -4.80 -13.71 4.53
CA ASN A 348 -4.73 -12.72 5.60
C ASN A 348 -4.19 -11.40 5.03
N LEU A 349 -4.76 -10.29 5.49
CA LEU A 349 -4.33 -8.95 5.07
C LEU A 349 -3.41 -8.33 6.12
N PHE A 350 -2.44 -7.60 5.64
CA PHE A 350 -1.49 -6.83 6.46
C PHE A 350 -1.55 -5.38 6.04
N THR A 351 -1.58 -4.46 7.00
CA THR A 351 -1.69 -3.02 6.72
C THR A 351 -0.58 -2.24 7.39
N SER A 352 -0.15 -1.15 6.76
CA SER A 352 0.75 -0.17 7.34
C SER A 352 0.08 1.20 7.43
N GLU A 353 0.44 1.97 8.46
CA GLU A 353 -0.13 3.29 8.72
C GLU A 353 0.97 4.36 8.83
N VAL A 354 0.76 5.45 8.10
CA VAL A 354 1.58 6.68 8.21
C VAL A 354 0.91 7.73 9.10
N GLY A 355 1.44 8.95 9.12
CA GLY A 355 0.92 10.02 9.95
C GLY A 355 0.95 9.63 11.42
N PHE A 356 -0.15 9.79 12.13
CA PHE A 356 -0.27 9.46 13.55
C PHE A 356 -0.60 7.98 13.83
N GLY A 357 -0.82 7.15 12.79
CA GLY A 357 -1.06 5.71 12.94
C GLY A 357 0.21 4.99 13.40
N ARG A 358 1.28 5.09 12.64
CA ARG A 358 2.63 4.58 12.93
C ARG A 358 2.65 3.13 13.43
N ARG A 359 1.89 2.26 12.77
CA ARG A 359 1.74 0.86 13.16
C ARG A 359 1.51 -0.04 11.95
N VAL A 360 1.54 -1.32 12.21
CA VAL A 360 1.11 -2.38 11.31
C VAL A 360 0.03 -3.21 11.98
N GLN A 361 -0.89 -3.79 11.20
CA GLN A 361 -1.92 -4.68 11.69
C GLN A 361 -2.08 -5.88 10.78
N LYS A 362 -2.44 -7.03 11.34
CA LYS A 362 -2.85 -8.24 10.63
C LYS A 362 -4.35 -8.44 10.77
N PHE A 363 -4.99 -8.77 9.67
CA PHE A 363 -6.40 -9.15 9.61
C PHE A 363 -6.49 -10.59 9.13
N VAL A 364 -6.85 -11.48 10.03
CA VAL A 364 -7.03 -12.90 9.74
C VAL A 364 -8.32 -13.08 8.98
N ARG A 365 -8.25 -13.77 7.85
CA ARG A 365 -9.43 -14.17 7.09
C ARG A 365 -10.23 -15.22 7.88
N THR A 366 -11.54 -14.98 8.08
CA THR A 366 -12.40 -15.82 8.91
C THR A 366 -13.55 -16.47 8.16
N GLY A 367 -13.82 -16.06 6.92
CA GLY A 367 -14.94 -16.59 6.12
C GLY A 367 -14.82 -16.26 4.64
N GLY A 368 -15.79 -16.74 3.87
CA GLY A 368 -15.88 -16.58 2.42
C GLY A 368 -15.02 -17.59 1.65
N ALA A 369 -15.55 -18.09 0.54
CA ALA A 369 -14.76 -18.95 -0.37
C ALA A 369 -13.67 -18.11 -1.06
N PHE A 370 -12.48 -18.72 -1.25
CA PHE A 370 -11.59 -18.28 -2.32
C PHE A 370 -12.28 -18.55 -3.63
#